data_5828b8afec343aec7169565f65468958
#
_entry.id   5828b8afec343aec7169565f65468958
#
_cell.length_a   1.000
_cell.length_b   1.000
_cell.length_c   1.000
_cell.angle_alpha   90.00
_cell.angle_beta   90.00
_cell.angle_gamma   90.00
#
_symmetry.space_group_name_H-M   'P 1'
#
loop_
_entity.id
_entity.type
_entity.pdbx_description
1 polymer ?
#
loop_
_entity_poly.entity_id
_entity_poly.type
_entity_poly.pdbx_seq_one_letter_code
_entity_poly.pdbx_strand_id
1 'polypeptide(L)'
;LNYVKLDGQVGVIGNGAGLVMSTLDVVAYAGEEYGVGPANFLDIGGGADASVMSNGLDVILGDPDVRSVFVNVFGGITACDEVAKGIVAALEILGDGATKPIVVRLDGNAVAEGRAILAEANHPLITLVDTMDGAAAAAAQLAAK
;
A
#
# COMPACT_ATOMS: atom_id res chain seq x y z
N LEU A 1 -12.80 6.00 5.34
CA LEU A 1 -11.34 6.07 5.53
C LEU A 1 -10.99 6.56 6.92
N ASN A 2 -10.09 5.86 7.57
CA ASN A 2 -9.47 6.34 8.81
C ASN A 2 -8.01 6.63 8.54
N TYR A 3 -7.64 7.89 8.60
CA TYR A 3 -6.28 8.34 8.31
C TYR A 3 -5.69 9.09 9.51
N VAL A 4 -4.49 8.69 9.92
CA VAL A 4 -3.71 9.40 10.95
C VAL A 4 -2.29 9.59 10.44
N LYS A 5 -1.82 10.83 10.42
CA LYS A 5 -0.45 11.13 10.02
C LYS A 5 0.53 10.77 11.14
N LEU A 6 1.63 10.13 10.74
CA LEU A 6 2.78 9.84 11.60
C LEU A 6 4.03 10.54 11.04
N ASP A 7 5.20 10.27 11.62
CA ASP A 7 6.41 11.03 11.28
C ASP A 7 7.36 10.33 10.31
N GLY A 8 6.95 9.22 9.73
CA GLY A 8 7.84 8.41 8.89
C GLY A 8 7.78 8.72 7.40
N GLN A 9 8.33 7.81 6.62
CA GLN A 9 8.54 7.96 5.19
C GLN A 9 7.88 6.87 4.34
N VAL A 10 7.36 5.81 4.97
CA VAL A 10 6.65 4.73 4.28
C VAL A 10 5.15 4.91 4.49
N GLY A 11 4.43 5.23 3.43
CA GLY A 11 2.97 5.30 3.47
C GLY A 11 2.39 3.90 3.64
N VAL A 12 1.37 3.75 4.48
CA VAL A 12 0.78 2.43 4.78
C VAL A 12 -0.71 2.47 4.53
N ILE A 13 -1.19 1.51 3.74
CA ILE A 13 -2.61 1.27 3.50
C ILE A 13 -2.93 -0.18 3.82
N GLY A 14 -4.01 -0.41 4.55
CA GLY A 14 -4.51 -1.75 4.78
C GLY A 14 -6.02 -1.76 4.97
N ASN A 15 -6.61 -2.93 4.93
CA ASN A 15 -8.04 -3.12 5.17
C ASN A 15 -8.26 -3.79 6.52
N GLY A 16 -8.72 -3.01 7.48
CA GLY A 16 -8.95 -3.42 8.85
C GLY A 16 -7.91 -2.85 9.79
N ALA A 17 -8.37 -2.30 10.92
CA ALA A 17 -7.52 -1.62 11.88
C ALA A 17 -6.41 -2.53 12.43
N GLY A 18 -6.73 -3.78 12.72
CA GLY A 18 -5.75 -4.74 13.24
C GLY A 18 -4.62 -5.01 12.26
N LEU A 19 -4.95 -5.22 10.99
CA LEU A 19 -3.96 -5.44 9.95
C LEU A 19 -3.08 -4.20 9.73
N VAL A 20 -3.68 -3.02 9.75
CA VAL A 20 -2.91 -1.78 9.60
C VAL A 20 -1.95 -1.61 10.78
N MET A 21 -2.39 -1.85 12.01
CA MET A 21 -1.52 -1.76 13.18
C MET A 21 -0.34 -2.73 13.11
N SER A 22 -0.60 -3.98 12.70
CA SER A 22 0.47 -4.97 12.51
C SER A 22 1.44 -4.54 11.41
N THR A 23 0.92 -3.95 10.34
CA THR A 23 1.73 -3.45 9.24
C THR A 23 2.65 -2.32 9.70
N LEU A 24 2.14 -1.40 10.52
CA LEU A 24 2.96 -0.32 11.09
C LEU A 24 4.13 -0.88 11.90
N ASP A 25 3.89 -1.91 12.71
CA ASP A 25 4.93 -2.54 13.52
C ASP A 25 6.02 -3.18 12.66
N VAL A 26 5.62 -3.90 11.61
CA VAL A 26 6.56 -4.56 10.71
C VAL A 26 7.39 -3.55 9.91
N VAL A 27 6.75 -2.47 9.46
CA VAL A 27 7.44 -1.38 8.74
C VAL A 27 8.43 -0.67 9.66
N ALA A 28 8.04 -0.38 10.90
CA ALA A 28 8.93 0.25 11.87
C ALA A 28 10.16 -0.61 12.13
N TYR A 29 9.96 -1.93 12.30
CA TYR A 29 11.06 -2.87 12.50
C TYR A 29 11.99 -2.94 11.29
N ALA A 30 11.44 -3.11 10.10
CA ALA A 30 12.22 -3.22 8.87
C ALA A 30 12.97 -1.92 8.55
N GLY A 31 12.42 -0.79 8.94
CA GLY A 31 13.01 0.52 8.66
C GLY A 31 14.09 0.97 9.63
N GLU A 32 14.27 0.29 10.78
CA GLU A 32 15.25 0.71 11.80
C GLU A 32 16.65 0.89 11.22
N GLU A 33 17.14 -0.07 10.45
CA GLU A 33 18.49 -0.01 9.90
C GLU A 33 18.67 1.10 8.85
N TYR A 34 17.59 1.61 8.29
CA TYR A 34 17.60 2.67 7.28
C TYR A 34 17.22 4.03 7.84
N GLY A 35 16.82 4.10 9.10
CA GLY A 35 16.33 5.33 9.70
C GLY A 35 14.99 5.79 9.16
N VAL A 36 14.15 4.88 8.66
CA VAL A 36 12.81 5.18 8.15
C VAL A 36 11.74 4.48 8.97
N GLY A 37 10.52 4.99 8.91
CA GLY A 37 9.39 4.41 9.63
C GLY A 37 8.08 4.69 8.92
N PRO A 38 6.94 4.27 9.50
CA PRO A 38 5.64 4.48 8.89
C PRO A 38 5.23 5.95 8.91
N ALA A 39 4.74 6.44 7.77
CA ALA A 39 4.32 7.82 7.59
C ALA A 39 2.90 8.07 8.07
N ASN A 40 2.08 7.03 8.15
CA ASN A 40 0.66 7.18 8.47
C ASN A 40 0.03 5.84 8.84
N PHE A 41 -1.15 5.94 9.44
CA PHE A 41 -2.12 4.85 9.57
C PHE A 41 -3.24 5.15 8.58
N LEU A 42 -3.56 4.23 7.68
CA LEU A 42 -4.74 4.36 6.80
C LEU A 42 -5.45 3.02 6.65
N ASP A 43 -6.65 2.97 7.24
CA ASP A 43 -7.55 1.83 7.13
C ASP A 43 -8.64 2.17 6.11
N ILE A 44 -8.67 1.43 5.01
CA ILE A 44 -9.67 1.62 3.96
C ILE A 44 -10.99 0.88 4.25
N GLY A 45 -11.03 0.12 5.35
CA GLY A 45 -12.23 -0.64 5.73
C GLY A 45 -12.40 -1.93 4.93
N GLY A 46 -13.44 -2.66 5.25
CA GLY A 46 -13.71 -3.97 4.65
C GLY A 46 -14.46 -3.92 3.32
N GLY A 47 -15.13 -2.81 3.01
CA GLY A 47 -15.92 -2.66 1.79
C GLY A 47 -15.29 -1.69 0.78
N ALA A 48 -13.98 -1.55 0.78
CA ALA A 48 -13.30 -0.58 -0.06
C ALA A 48 -13.38 -0.95 -1.55
N ASP A 49 -13.80 -0.01 -2.37
CA ASP A 49 -13.85 -0.14 -3.82
C ASP A 49 -12.72 0.68 -4.48
N ALA A 50 -12.75 0.75 -5.80
CA ALA A 50 -11.74 1.50 -6.57
C ALA A 50 -11.68 2.98 -6.17
N SER A 51 -12.83 3.59 -5.88
CA SER A 51 -12.90 5.00 -5.48
C SER A 51 -12.22 5.23 -4.12
N VAL A 52 -12.47 4.35 -3.15
CA VAL A 52 -11.86 4.45 -1.82
C VAL A 52 -10.35 4.27 -1.90
N MET A 53 -9.89 3.29 -2.69
CA MET A 53 -8.46 3.06 -2.89
C MET A 53 -7.80 4.26 -3.58
N SER A 54 -8.45 4.83 -4.58
CA SER A 54 -7.96 6.01 -5.29
C SER A 54 -7.81 7.20 -4.34
N ASN A 55 -8.82 7.46 -3.50
CA ASN A 55 -8.78 8.54 -2.52
C ASN A 55 -7.66 8.33 -1.49
N GLY A 56 -7.50 7.10 -1.01
CA GLY A 56 -6.45 6.76 -0.05
C GLY A 56 -5.05 6.97 -0.62
N LEU A 57 -4.81 6.50 -1.83
CA LEU A 57 -3.53 6.69 -2.50
C LEU A 57 -3.24 8.16 -2.76
N ASP A 58 -4.25 8.92 -3.17
CA ASP A 58 -4.09 10.35 -3.42
C ASP A 58 -3.62 11.10 -2.17
N VAL A 59 -4.22 10.80 -1.01
CA VAL A 59 -3.82 11.42 0.26
C VAL A 59 -2.37 11.10 0.60
N ILE A 60 -1.97 9.85 0.46
CA ILE A 60 -0.62 9.40 0.81
C ILE A 60 0.42 9.91 -0.18
N LEU A 61 0.14 9.81 -1.48
CA LEU A 61 1.08 10.26 -2.50
C LEU A 61 1.25 11.78 -2.50
N GLY A 62 0.28 12.52 -1.98
CA GLY A 62 0.37 13.96 -1.81
C GLY A 62 1.20 14.40 -0.60
N ASP A 63 1.57 13.49 0.30
CA ASP A 63 2.38 13.81 1.48
C ASP A 63 3.86 13.90 1.08
N PRO A 64 4.51 15.07 1.26
CA PRO A 64 5.91 15.23 0.85
C PRO A 64 6.90 14.39 1.65
N ASP A 65 6.53 13.92 2.83
CA ASP A 65 7.40 13.06 3.66
C ASP A 65 7.41 11.61 3.17
N VAL A 66 6.40 11.20 2.43
CA VAL A 66 6.27 9.83 1.93
C VAL A 66 7.22 9.61 0.75
N ARG A 67 8.04 8.56 0.84
CA ARG A 67 9.01 8.17 -0.20
C ARG A 67 8.69 6.85 -0.85
N SER A 68 7.96 5.99 -0.17
CA SER A 68 7.43 4.74 -0.72
C SER A 68 6.09 4.42 -0.06
N VAL A 69 5.31 3.54 -0.67
CA VAL A 69 4.00 3.14 -0.14
C VAL A 69 3.95 1.63 -0.02
N PHE A 70 3.40 1.14 1.09
CA PHE A 70 3.12 -0.28 1.28
C PHE A 70 1.59 -0.45 1.38
N VAL A 71 1.02 -1.15 0.40
CA VAL A 71 -0.40 -1.54 0.40
C VAL A 71 -0.46 -3.01 0.84
N ASN A 72 -0.99 -3.25 2.02
CA ASN A 72 -1.09 -4.59 2.60
C ASN A 72 -2.57 -4.94 2.79
N VAL A 73 -3.09 -5.85 1.97
CA VAL A 73 -4.51 -6.19 1.95
C VAL A 73 -4.73 -7.68 2.13
N PHE A 74 -5.64 -8.01 3.03
CA PHE A 74 -6.17 -9.36 3.16
C PHE A 74 -7.59 -9.37 2.62
N GLY A 75 -7.82 -10.09 1.51
CA GLY A 75 -9.13 -10.18 0.87
C GLY A 75 -10.13 -10.90 1.77
N GLY A 76 -11.18 -10.18 2.15
CA GLY A 76 -12.30 -10.68 2.93
C GLY A 76 -13.60 -10.25 2.27
N ILE A 77 -14.29 -9.28 2.87
CA ILE A 77 -15.51 -8.71 2.27
C ILE A 77 -15.18 -8.04 0.93
N THR A 78 -14.11 -7.25 0.89
CA THR A 78 -13.58 -6.75 -0.38
C THR A 78 -12.53 -7.73 -0.87
N ALA A 79 -12.72 -8.26 -2.08
CA ALA A 79 -11.80 -9.22 -2.66
C ALA A 79 -10.56 -8.54 -3.23
N CYS A 80 -9.45 -9.27 -3.31
CA CYS A 80 -8.18 -8.72 -3.81
C CYS A 80 -8.26 -8.20 -5.25
N ASP A 81 -9.11 -8.77 -6.09
CA ASP A 81 -9.29 -8.29 -7.47
C ASP A 81 -9.87 -6.87 -7.50
N GLU A 82 -10.82 -6.55 -6.61
CA GLU A 82 -11.37 -5.20 -6.50
C GLU A 82 -10.33 -4.20 -6.02
N VAL A 83 -9.51 -4.59 -5.05
CA VAL A 83 -8.40 -3.76 -4.56
C VAL A 83 -7.39 -3.50 -5.69
N ALA A 84 -7.02 -4.53 -6.43
CA ALA A 84 -6.09 -4.41 -7.55
C ALA A 84 -6.60 -3.46 -8.62
N LYS A 85 -7.89 -3.57 -8.98
CA LYS A 85 -8.54 -2.64 -9.91
C LYS A 85 -8.50 -1.21 -9.40
N GLY A 86 -8.72 -1.03 -8.10
CA GLY A 86 -8.65 0.28 -7.46
C GLY A 86 -7.26 0.91 -7.53
N ILE A 87 -6.22 0.11 -7.32
CA ILE A 87 -4.84 0.58 -7.43
C ILE A 87 -4.53 1.02 -8.86
N VAL A 88 -4.89 0.21 -9.85
CA VAL A 88 -4.66 0.53 -11.27
C VAL A 88 -5.42 1.80 -11.65
N ALA A 89 -6.70 1.89 -11.27
CA ALA A 89 -7.51 3.08 -11.57
C ALA A 89 -6.93 4.33 -10.91
N ALA A 90 -6.46 4.23 -9.68
CA ALA A 90 -5.85 5.34 -8.97
C ALA A 90 -4.60 5.85 -9.70
N LEU A 91 -3.76 4.94 -10.16
CA LEU A 91 -2.55 5.30 -10.89
C LEU A 91 -2.85 5.92 -12.25
N GLU A 92 -3.91 5.49 -12.91
CA GLU A 92 -4.38 6.12 -14.16
C GLU A 92 -4.86 7.54 -13.92
N ILE A 93 -5.63 7.76 -12.84
CA ILE A 93 -6.13 9.09 -12.47
C ILE A 93 -4.98 10.03 -12.13
N LEU A 94 -4.00 9.56 -11.36
CA LEU A 94 -2.86 10.36 -10.94
C LEU A 94 -1.85 10.61 -12.07
N GLY A 95 -1.75 9.68 -13.01
CA GLY A 95 -0.87 9.80 -14.17
C GLY A 95 0.57 10.13 -13.78
N ASP A 96 1.11 11.18 -14.32
CA ASP A 96 2.49 11.63 -14.07
C ASP A 96 2.68 12.19 -12.63
N GLY A 97 1.60 12.46 -11.92
CA GLY A 97 1.67 12.85 -10.51
C GLY A 97 2.07 11.73 -9.57
N ALA A 98 1.93 10.47 -10.00
CA ALA A 98 2.36 9.32 -9.23
C ALA A 98 3.83 9.05 -9.53
N THR A 99 4.70 9.36 -8.56
CA THR A 99 6.15 9.25 -8.74
C THR A 99 6.82 8.34 -7.72
N LYS A 100 6.07 7.88 -6.71
CA LYS A 100 6.62 7.11 -5.59
C LYS A 100 6.38 5.62 -5.79
N PRO A 101 7.36 4.77 -5.47
CA PRO A 101 7.20 3.32 -5.62
C PRO A 101 6.16 2.78 -4.63
N ILE A 102 5.40 1.78 -5.09
CA ILE A 102 4.32 1.16 -4.34
C ILE A 102 4.59 -0.34 -4.25
N VAL A 103 4.75 -0.83 -3.02
CA VAL A 103 4.89 -2.27 -2.76
C VAL A 103 3.51 -2.79 -2.36
N VAL A 104 3.05 -3.84 -3.01
CA VAL A 104 1.73 -4.41 -2.77
C VAL A 104 1.86 -5.86 -2.31
N ARG A 105 1.23 -6.16 -1.18
CA ARG A 105 1.05 -7.53 -0.71
C ARG A 105 -0.44 -7.82 -0.65
N LEU A 106 -0.86 -8.84 -1.38
CA LEU A 106 -2.25 -9.31 -1.39
C LEU A 106 -2.29 -10.74 -0.87
N ASP A 107 -3.30 -11.05 -0.05
CA ASP A 107 -3.56 -12.40 0.43
C ASP A 107 -5.07 -12.55 0.65
N GLY A 108 -5.54 -13.77 0.83
CA GLY A 108 -6.95 -14.04 1.09
C GLY A 108 -7.77 -14.20 -0.18
N ASN A 109 -9.03 -13.75 -0.13
CA ASN A 109 -10.00 -13.98 -1.20
C ASN A 109 -9.60 -13.30 -2.51
N ALA A 110 -9.68 -14.05 -3.62
CA ALA A 110 -9.36 -13.60 -4.98
C ALA A 110 -7.90 -13.10 -5.14
N VAL A 111 -6.96 -13.65 -4.36
CA VAL A 111 -5.58 -13.23 -4.40
C VAL A 111 -4.93 -13.47 -5.77
N ALA A 112 -5.21 -14.60 -6.41
CA ALA A 112 -4.65 -14.93 -7.73
C ALA A 112 -5.13 -13.92 -8.78
N GLU A 113 -6.42 -13.59 -8.77
CA GLU A 113 -7.01 -12.62 -9.68
C GLU A 113 -6.44 -11.22 -9.45
N GLY A 114 -6.26 -10.83 -8.19
CA GLY A 114 -5.66 -9.53 -7.84
C GLY A 114 -4.22 -9.41 -8.32
N ARG A 115 -3.42 -10.43 -8.07
CA ARG A 115 -2.02 -10.45 -8.54
C ARG A 115 -1.95 -10.40 -10.07
N ALA A 116 -2.85 -11.12 -10.76
CA ALA A 116 -2.89 -11.13 -12.22
C ALA A 116 -3.21 -9.74 -12.78
N ILE A 117 -4.16 -9.02 -12.18
CA ILE A 117 -4.52 -7.66 -12.60
C ILE A 117 -3.32 -6.72 -12.48
N LEU A 118 -2.60 -6.76 -11.37
CA LEU A 118 -1.42 -5.90 -11.16
C LEU A 118 -0.26 -6.28 -12.08
N ALA A 119 -0.05 -7.57 -12.31
CA ALA A 119 1.00 -8.05 -13.21
C ALA A 119 0.71 -7.66 -14.66
N GLU A 120 -0.55 -7.78 -15.09
CA GLU A 120 -0.96 -7.41 -16.45
C GLU A 120 -0.84 -5.91 -16.68
N ALA A 121 -1.17 -5.10 -15.68
CA ALA A 121 -1.00 -3.64 -15.76
C ALA A 121 0.46 -3.24 -15.90
N ASN A 122 1.36 -4.04 -15.33
CA ASN A 122 2.81 -3.87 -15.44
C ASN A 122 3.28 -2.43 -15.21
N HIS A 123 2.75 -1.80 -14.18
CA HIS A 123 3.09 -0.42 -13.87
C HIS A 123 4.49 -0.34 -13.26
N PRO A 124 5.34 0.59 -13.72
CA PRO A 124 6.74 0.64 -13.27
C PRO A 124 6.92 0.96 -11.79
N LEU A 125 5.93 1.58 -11.14
CA LEU A 125 6.00 1.90 -9.71
C LEU A 125 5.56 0.76 -8.81
N ILE A 126 4.87 -0.26 -9.34
CA ILE A 126 4.32 -1.36 -8.54
C ILE A 126 5.30 -2.52 -8.44
N THR A 127 5.53 -2.98 -7.21
CA THR A 127 6.27 -4.21 -6.91
C THR A 127 5.36 -5.11 -6.08
N LEU A 128 5.17 -6.35 -6.54
CA LEU A 128 4.39 -7.37 -5.80
C LEU A 128 5.34 -8.18 -4.93
N VAL A 129 4.98 -8.34 -3.65
CA VAL A 129 5.72 -9.17 -2.69
C VAL A 129 4.74 -10.03 -1.92
N ASP A 130 5.03 -11.32 -1.80
CA ASP A 130 4.07 -12.30 -1.26
C ASP A 130 3.95 -12.26 0.25
N THR A 131 5.00 -11.89 0.97
CA THR A 131 5.02 -11.91 2.43
C THR A 131 4.98 -10.51 3.00
N MET A 132 4.39 -10.39 4.19
CA MET A 132 4.31 -9.13 4.92
C MET A 132 5.70 -8.60 5.28
N ASP A 133 6.56 -9.47 5.80
CA ASP A 133 7.93 -9.08 6.17
C ASP A 133 8.76 -8.66 4.96
N GLY A 134 8.68 -9.41 3.87
CA GLY A 134 9.38 -9.10 2.63
C GLY A 134 8.90 -7.79 2.00
N ALA A 135 7.59 -7.56 2.03
CA ALA A 135 7.01 -6.32 1.52
C ALA A 135 7.43 -5.11 2.36
N ALA A 136 7.42 -5.25 3.68
CA ALA A 136 7.87 -4.18 4.57
C ALA A 136 9.34 -3.84 4.35
N ALA A 137 10.19 -4.86 4.20
CA ALA A 137 11.61 -4.66 3.90
C ALA A 137 11.82 -3.95 2.57
N ALA A 138 11.09 -4.35 1.53
CA ALA A 138 11.17 -3.71 0.21
C ALA A 138 10.74 -2.24 0.28
N ALA A 139 9.64 -1.95 0.96
CA ALA A 139 9.14 -0.59 1.11
C ALA A 139 10.13 0.29 1.88
N ALA A 140 10.72 -0.24 2.95
CA ALA A 140 11.70 0.49 3.74
C ALA A 140 12.96 0.80 2.93
N GLN A 141 13.48 -0.15 2.15
CA GLN A 141 14.62 0.07 1.28
C GLN A 141 14.34 1.15 0.23
N LEU A 142 13.16 1.11 -0.37
CA LEU A 142 12.76 2.11 -1.37
C LEU A 142 12.62 3.50 -0.75
N ALA A 143 12.14 3.59 0.48
CA ALA A 143 12.03 4.87 1.18
C ALA A 143 13.39 5.45 1.58
N ALA A 144 14.40 4.60 1.72
CA ALA A 144 15.75 5.00 2.12
C ALA A 144 16.60 5.57 0.97
N LYS A 145 16.14 5.38 -0.26
CA LYS A 145 16.88 5.83 -1.45
C LYS A 145 16.77 7.33 -1.72
#